data_eeb8266b22d343b41df7ed33187c6fac
#
_entry.id   eeb8266b22d343b41df7ed33187c6fac
#
_cell.length_a   1.000
_cell.length_b   1.000
_cell.length_c   1.000
_cell.angle_alpha   90.00
_cell.angle_beta   90.00
_cell.angle_gamma   90.00
#
_symmetry.space_group_name_H-M   'P 1'
#
loop_
_entity.id
_entity.type
_entity.pdbx_description
1 polymer ?
#
loop_
_entity_poly.entity_id
_entity_poly.type
_entity_poly.pdbx_seq_one_letter_code
_entity_poly.pdbx_strand_id
1 'polypeptide(L)'
;MAAHTHAASGVELWPLALMWFGMMAAMMAPAAWPWVRDFHRFSGISGSDGVEATARFASGYLLAWLGYAIGAALLQRGFQQSALMPASGDRLVAGAGAVIFLLAGLYQFAPLKRACLTHCRTPIGYFLTRWRNGPMGGFRMGLHHGLFCIGCCWALMATAFAVGVMNVWWMAALAAIALAEQIAPHGDRLRRILGGVFLVAGLLLMI
;
A
#
# COMPACT_ATOMS: atom_id res chain seq x y z
N MET A 1 -45.30 -10.57 -20.47
CA MET A 1 -43.91 -11.08 -20.54
C MET A 1 -42.97 -9.93 -20.21
N ALA A 2 -42.60 -9.76 -18.95
CA ALA A 2 -41.67 -8.73 -18.51
C ALA A 2 -40.25 -9.28 -18.66
N ALA A 3 -39.51 -8.74 -19.62
CA ALA A 3 -38.11 -9.05 -19.80
C ALA A 3 -37.35 -8.46 -18.61
N HIS A 4 -36.95 -9.29 -17.66
CA HIS A 4 -35.96 -8.95 -16.67
C HIS A 4 -34.62 -8.75 -17.40
N THR A 5 -34.34 -7.51 -17.79
CA THR A 5 -32.99 -7.08 -18.12
C THR A 5 -32.17 -7.20 -16.84
N HIS A 6 -31.51 -8.34 -16.63
CA HIS A 6 -30.38 -8.42 -15.74
C HIS A 6 -29.30 -7.48 -16.29
N ALA A 7 -29.40 -6.21 -15.92
CA ALA A 7 -28.27 -5.32 -15.99
C ALA A 7 -27.15 -6.04 -15.25
N ALA A 8 -26.07 -6.35 -15.96
CA ALA A 8 -24.85 -6.87 -15.36
C ALA A 8 -24.49 -5.92 -14.21
N SER A 9 -24.74 -6.34 -12.99
CA SER A 9 -24.43 -5.61 -11.79
C SER A 9 -22.91 -5.57 -11.69
N GLY A 10 -22.31 -4.59 -12.38
CA GLY A 10 -20.91 -4.29 -12.20
C GLY A 10 -20.68 -4.08 -10.72
N VAL A 11 -19.71 -4.78 -10.14
CA VAL A 11 -19.35 -4.64 -8.73
C VAL A 11 -19.30 -3.15 -8.41
N GLU A 12 -20.14 -2.70 -7.48
CA GLU A 12 -20.19 -1.29 -7.11
C GLU A 12 -18.81 -0.82 -6.66
N LEU A 13 -18.41 0.37 -7.07
CA LEU A 13 -17.07 0.88 -6.80
C LEU A 13 -16.79 1.03 -5.29
N TRP A 14 -17.80 1.46 -4.52
CA TRP A 14 -17.62 1.73 -3.10
C TRP A 14 -17.35 0.51 -2.24
N PRO A 15 -18.08 -0.60 -2.34
CA PRO A 15 -17.75 -1.83 -1.65
C PRO A 15 -16.34 -2.33 -1.99
N LEU A 16 -15.96 -2.23 -3.27
CA LEU A 16 -14.65 -2.61 -3.73
C LEU A 16 -13.55 -1.72 -3.15
N ALA A 17 -13.75 -0.40 -3.14
CA ALA A 17 -12.81 0.55 -2.55
C ALA A 17 -12.68 0.36 -1.03
N LEU A 18 -13.78 0.09 -0.32
CA LEU A 18 -13.76 -0.21 1.12
C LEU A 18 -13.05 -1.52 1.43
N MET A 19 -13.25 -2.55 0.61
CA MET A 19 -12.51 -3.80 0.72
C MET A 19 -10.99 -3.56 0.58
N TRP A 20 -10.57 -2.85 -0.48
CA TRP A 20 -9.17 -2.49 -0.68
C TRP A 20 -8.62 -1.65 0.46
N PHE A 21 -9.39 -0.68 0.94
CA PHE A 21 -8.98 0.17 2.06
C PHE A 21 -8.77 -0.62 3.35
N GLY A 22 -9.73 -1.47 3.73
CA GLY A 22 -9.62 -2.31 4.93
C GLY A 22 -8.42 -3.26 4.85
N MET A 23 -8.21 -3.88 3.69
CA MET A 23 -7.07 -4.75 3.42
C MET A 23 -5.74 -4.01 3.57
N MET A 24 -5.59 -2.86 2.91
CA MET A 24 -4.36 -2.06 2.97
C MET A 24 -4.09 -1.51 4.37
N ALA A 25 -5.13 -1.03 5.06
CA ALA A 25 -5.00 -0.54 6.43
C ALA A 25 -4.51 -1.65 7.38
N ALA A 26 -5.08 -2.85 7.29
CA ALA A 26 -4.66 -3.99 8.10
C ALA A 26 -3.21 -4.41 7.81
N MET A 27 -2.82 -4.50 6.54
CA MET A 27 -1.46 -4.89 6.14
C MET A 27 -0.40 -3.87 6.56
N MET A 28 -0.74 -2.58 6.53
CA MET A 28 0.21 -1.50 6.83
C MET A 28 0.20 -1.05 8.29
N ALA A 29 -0.77 -1.47 9.10
CA ALA A 29 -0.84 -1.13 10.52
C ALA A 29 0.44 -1.45 11.29
N PRO A 30 1.08 -2.64 11.16
CA PRO A 30 2.33 -2.94 11.84
C PRO A 30 3.48 -2.00 11.45
N ALA A 31 3.55 -1.63 10.16
CA ALA A 31 4.58 -0.74 9.64
C ALA A 31 4.35 0.74 10.06
N ALA A 32 3.10 1.15 10.23
CA ALA A 32 2.73 2.50 10.67
C ALA A 32 2.87 2.68 12.19
N TRP A 33 2.80 1.60 12.96
CA TRP A 33 2.80 1.66 14.43
C TRP A 33 3.97 2.44 15.05
N PRO A 34 5.24 2.24 14.66
CA PRO A 34 6.36 3.01 15.19
C PRO A 34 6.18 4.52 14.96
N TRP A 35 5.68 4.92 13.80
CA TRP A 35 5.42 6.31 13.45
C TRP A 35 4.32 6.93 14.31
N VAL A 36 3.21 6.24 14.51
CA VAL A 36 2.09 6.69 15.35
C VAL A 36 2.55 6.85 16.80
N ARG A 37 3.28 5.85 17.33
CA ARG A 37 3.81 5.86 18.68
C ARG A 37 4.79 7.01 18.90
N ASP A 38 5.73 7.20 18.00
CA ASP A 38 6.74 8.23 18.14
C ASP A 38 6.11 9.62 17.96
N PHE A 39 5.17 9.79 17.01
CA PHE A 39 4.40 11.01 16.89
C PHE A 39 3.65 11.36 18.17
N HIS A 40 2.99 10.40 18.81
CA HIS A 40 2.28 10.60 20.07
C HIS A 40 3.22 11.11 21.18
N ARG A 41 4.42 10.54 21.28
CA ARG A 41 5.43 10.99 22.25
C ARG A 41 5.89 12.41 21.98
N PHE A 42 6.19 12.76 20.73
CA PHE A 42 6.62 14.12 20.35
C PHE A 42 5.51 15.15 20.53
N SER A 43 4.26 14.81 20.26
CA SER A 43 3.12 15.74 20.45
C SER A 43 2.91 16.08 21.92
N GLY A 44 3.07 15.13 22.85
CA GLY A 44 3.00 15.38 24.28
C GLY A 44 4.10 16.34 24.80
N ILE A 45 5.31 16.23 24.26
CA ILE A 45 6.42 17.14 24.61
C ILE A 45 6.16 18.55 24.08
N SER A 46 5.47 18.66 22.93
CA SER A 46 5.17 19.94 22.28
C SER A 46 3.96 20.69 22.86
N GLY A 47 3.38 20.20 23.97
CA GLY A 47 2.25 20.84 24.66
C GLY A 47 0.91 20.76 23.94
N SER A 48 0.76 19.90 22.93
CA SER A 48 -0.50 19.62 22.26
C SER A 48 -1.23 18.47 22.96
N ASP A 49 -2.57 18.44 22.82
CA ASP A 49 -3.33 17.22 23.21
C ASP A 49 -2.85 16.04 22.38
N GLY A 50 -2.06 15.16 23.02
CA GLY A 50 -1.38 14.05 22.36
C GLY A 50 -2.33 13.10 21.65
N VAL A 51 -3.52 12.87 22.18
CA VAL A 51 -4.53 11.97 21.60
C VAL A 51 -5.12 12.59 20.34
N GLU A 52 -5.58 13.82 20.41
CA GLU A 52 -6.19 14.51 19.28
C GLU A 52 -5.18 14.72 18.14
N ALA A 53 -3.96 15.16 18.47
CA ALA A 53 -2.90 15.31 17.48
C ALA A 53 -2.55 13.98 16.79
N THR A 54 -2.51 12.88 17.55
CA THR A 54 -2.25 11.54 17.02
C THR A 54 -3.40 11.06 16.13
N ALA A 55 -4.65 11.32 16.50
CA ALA A 55 -5.81 10.99 15.68
C ALA A 55 -5.77 11.75 14.34
N ARG A 56 -5.37 13.02 14.34
CA ARG A 56 -5.16 13.81 13.11
C ARG A 56 -4.02 13.26 12.25
N PHE A 57 -2.93 12.82 12.87
CA PHE A 57 -1.83 12.17 12.14
C PHE A 57 -2.32 10.87 11.48
N ALA A 58 -3.00 10.01 12.24
CA ALA A 58 -3.56 8.76 11.72
C ALA A 58 -4.58 9.00 10.60
N SER A 59 -5.45 10.02 10.72
CA SER A 59 -6.42 10.34 9.67
C SER A 59 -5.75 10.81 8.37
N GLY A 60 -4.68 11.59 8.44
CA GLY A 60 -3.89 11.97 7.28
C GLY A 60 -3.25 10.76 6.59
N TYR A 61 -2.67 9.84 7.36
CA TYR A 61 -2.11 8.59 6.86
C TYR A 61 -3.17 7.71 6.17
N LEU A 62 -4.31 7.52 6.83
CA LEU A 62 -5.42 6.72 6.28
C LEU A 62 -6.03 7.36 5.04
N LEU A 63 -6.07 8.69 4.95
CA LEU A 63 -6.54 9.37 3.73
C LEU A 63 -5.64 9.08 2.53
N ALA A 64 -4.31 9.03 2.71
CA ALA A 64 -3.41 8.62 1.63
C ALA A 64 -3.73 7.20 1.15
N TRP A 65 -3.92 6.26 2.08
CA TRP A 65 -4.27 4.88 1.75
C TRP A 65 -5.67 4.72 1.16
N LEU A 66 -6.62 5.55 1.55
CA LEU A 66 -7.93 5.61 0.90
C LEU A 66 -7.80 6.01 -0.58
N GLY A 67 -6.96 7.01 -0.87
CA GLY A 67 -6.65 7.38 -2.26
C GLY A 67 -6.07 6.21 -3.07
N TYR A 68 -5.12 5.47 -2.49
CA TYR A 68 -4.58 4.26 -3.11
C TYR A 68 -5.66 3.18 -3.32
N ALA A 69 -6.51 2.94 -2.33
CA ALA A 69 -7.58 1.95 -2.39
C ALA A 69 -8.60 2.26 -3.49
N ILE A 70 -8.98 3.52 -3.64
CA ILE A 70 -9.86 3.98 -4.74
C ILE A 70 -9.16 3.73 -6.09
N GLY A 71 -7.89 4.07 -6.22
CA GLY A 71 -7.11 3.80 -7.43
C GLY A 71 -7.05 2.30 -7.76
N ALA A 72 -6.80 1.45 -6.76
CA ALA A 72 -6.78 -0.01 -6.91
C ALA A 72 -8.16 -0.57 -7.32
N ALA A 73 -9.24 -0.06 -6.72
CA ALA A 73 -10.60 -0.47 -7.07
C ALA A 73 -10.97 -0.08 -8.52
N LEU A 74 -10.59 1.12 -8.95
CA LEU A 74 -10.78 1.57 -10.33
C LEU A 74 -9.97 0.71 -11.31
N LEU A 75 -8.73 0.41 -10.97
CA LEU A 75 -7.86 -0.45 -11.79
C LEU A 75 -8.42 -1.87 -11.89
N GLN A 76 -8.91 -2.45 -10.79
CA GLN A 76 -9.56 -3.76 -10.79
C GLN A 76 -10.78 -3.78 -11.70
N ARG A 77 -11.65 -2.78 -11.63
CA ARG A 77 -12.77 -2.65 -12.56
C ARG A 77 -12.32 -2.54 -14.01
N GLY A 78 -11.30 -1.77 -14.28
CA GLY A 78 -10.70 -1.67 -15.64
C GLY A 78 -10.21 -3.03 -16.14
N PHE A 79 -9.54 -3.82 -15.30
CA PHE A 79 -9.11 -5.17 -15.66
C PHE A 79 -10.28 -6.14 -15.90
N GLN A 80 -11.36 -6.02 -15.13
CA GLN A 80 -12.57 -6.82 -15.36
C GLN A 80 -13.26 -6.45 -16.68
N GLN A 81 -13.36 -5.16 -16.99
CA GLN A 81 -13.96 -4.66 -18.24
C GLN A 81 -13.15 -5.04 -19.48
N SER A 82 -11.83 -5.10 -19.36
CA SER A 82 -10.93 -5.48 -20.46
C SER A 82 -10.72 -7.01 -20.59
N ALA A 83 -11.47 -7.81 -19.85
CA ALA A 83 -11.34 -9.28 -19.77
C ALA A 83 -9.94 -9.77 -19.33
N LEU A 84 -9.10 -8.90 -18.78
CA LEU A 84 -7.81 -9.27 -18.18
C LEU A 84 -7.98 -9.93 -16.82
N MET A 85 -9.16 -9.76 -16.19
CA MET A 85 -9.53 -10.38 -14.92
C MET A 85 -10.95 -10.92 -15.04
N PRO A 86 -11.25 -12.15 -14.53
CA PRO A 86 -12.59 -12.68 -14.53
C PRO A 86 -13.53 -11.81 -13.68
N ALA A 87 -14.84 -11.94 -13.91
CA ALA A 87 -15.85 -11.17 -13.15
C ALA A 87 -15.84 -11.48 -11.64
N SER A 88 -15.36 -12.68 -11.26
CA SER A 88 -15.10 -13.04 -9.85
C SER A 88 -14.06 -12.12 -9.17
N GLY A 89 -13.22 -11.44 -9.94
CA GLY A 89 -12.20 -10.53 -9.42
C GLY A 89 -11.03 -11.21 -8.71
N ASP A 90 -10.85 -12.53 -8.91
CA ASP A 90 -9.88 -13.30 -8.13
C ASP A 90 -8.44 -12.93 -8.49
N ARG A 91 -8.06 -13.06 -9.76
CA ARG A 91 -6.70 -12.78 -10.23
C ARG A 91 -6.68 -12.45 -11.72
N LEU A 92 -5.60 -11.79 -12.14
CA LEU A 92 -5.34 -11.52 -13.56
C LEU A 92 -5.02 -12.80 -14.36
N VAL A 93 -5.27 -12.74 -15.67
CA VAL A 93 -4.75 -13.74 -16.60
C VAL A 93 -3.21 -13.77 -16.53
N ALA A 94 -2.61 -14.96 -16.80
CA ALA A 94 -1.18 -15.19 -16.57
C ALA A 94 -0.27 -14.12 -17.18
N GLY A 95 -0.49 -13.73 -18.43
CA GLY A 95 0.32 -12.71 -19.10
C GLY A 95 0.25 -11.33 -18.42
N ALA A 96 -0.94 -10.89 -17.99
CA ALA A 96 -1.08 -9.62 -17.27
C ALA A 96 -0.48 -9.71 -15.86
N GLY A 97 -0.62 -10.85 -15.19
CA GLY A 97 0.04 -11.12 -13.91
C GLY A 97 1.56 -11.10 -14.02
N ALA A 98 2.12 -11.69 -15.10
CA ALA A 98 3.55 -11.65 -15.39
C ALA A 98 4.08 -10.22 -15.50
N VAL A 99 3.36 -9.35 -16.24
CA VAL A 99 3.74 -7.93 -16.38
C VAL A 99 3.79 -7.24 -15.01
N ILE A 100 2.82 -7.50 -14.13
CA ILE A 100 2.81 -6.92 -12.77
C ILE A 100 4.04 -7.38 -11.97
N PHE A 101 4.40 -8.67 -12.02
CA PHE A 101 5.60 -9.17 -11.35
C PHE A 101 6.88 -8.54 -11.90
N LEU A 102 6.99 -8.39 -13.22
CA LEU A 102 8.13 -7.72 -13.84
C LEU A 102 8.24 -6.26 -13.41
N LEU A 103 7.13 -5.51 -13.45
CA LEU A 103 7.11 -4.11 -13.01
C LEU A 103 7.42 -3.99 -11.51
N ALA A 104 6.87 -4.86 -10.66
CA ALA A 104 7.17 -4.88 -9.24
C ALA A 104 8.66 -5.22 -8.99
N GLY A 105 9.22 -6.18 -9.72
CA GLY A 105 10.61 -6.55 -9.66
C GLY A 105 11.54 -5.41 -10.07
N LEU A 106 11.27 -4.74 -11.20
CA LEU A 106 12.02 -3.57 -11.65
C LEU A 106 11.94 -2.42 -10.66
N TYR A 107 10.75 -2.17 -10.11
CA TYR A 107 10.56 -1.12 -9.11
C TYR A 107 11.38 -1.36 -7.83
N GLN A 108 11.68 -2.61 -7.48
CA GLN A 108 12.55 -2.94 -6.36
C GLN A 108 13.96 -2.33 -6.50
N PHE A 109 14.43 -2.12 -7.73
CA PHE A 109 15.74 -1.50 -8.01
C PHE A 109 15.66 0.01 -8.17
N ALA A 110 14.46 0.59 -8.26
CA ALA A 110 14.25 2.02 -8.51
C ALA A 110 14.84 2.89 -7.38
N PRO A 111 15.51 4.01 -7.73
CA PRO A 111 16.00 4.97 -6.76
C PRO A 111 14.87 5.62 -5.95
N LEU A 112 13.69 5.79 -6.57
CA LEU A 112 12.50 6.31 -5.91
C LEU A 112 12.06 5.43 -4.73
N LYS A 113 11.99 4.10 -4.94
CA LYS A 113 11.68 3.18 -3.85
C LYS A 113 12.70 3.31 -2.71
N ARG A 114 13.99 3.41 -3.03
CA ARG A 114 15.05 3.57 -2.03
C ARG A 114 14.85 4.84 -1.21
N ALA A 115 14.57 5.96 -1.87
CA ALA A 115 14.34 7.25 -1.20
C ALA A 115 13.12 7.18 -0.28
N CYS A 116 12.00 6.62 -0.75
CA CYS A 116 10.80 6.43 0.06
C CYS A 116 11.06 5.52 1.27
N LEU A 117 11.77 4.42 1.06
CA LEU A 117 12.07 3.45 2.12
C LEU A 117 12.99 4.05 3.19
N THR A 118 14.00 4.86 2.80
CA THR A 118 14.86 5.58 3.74
C THR A 118 14.02 6.51 4.63
N HIS A 119 13.05 7.22 4.06
CA HIS A 119 12.13 8.05 4.83
C HIS A 119 11.34 7.20 5.84
N CYS A 120 10.77 6.08 5.44
CA CYS A 120 9.97 5.22 6.31
C CYS A 120 10.77 4.61 7.47
N ARG A 121 12.10 4.48 7.34
CA ARG A 121 13.00 3.93 8.36
C ARG A 121 13.45 4.93 9.42
N THR A 122 13.21 6.24 9.23
CA THR A 122 13.76 7.28 10.09
C THR A 122 12.67 8.20 10.69
N PRO A 123 11.71 7.66 11.48
CA PRO A 123 10.63 8.47 12.06
C PRO A 123 11.16 9.57 12.96
N ILE A 124 12.10 9.27 13.87
CA ILE A 124 12.66 10.24 14.82
C ILE A 124 13.36 11.39 14.09
N GLY A 125 14.19 11.07 13.09
CA GLY A 125 14.87 12.10 12.30
C GLY A 125 13.89 13.02 11.56
N TYR A 126 12.79 12.47 11.07
CA TYR A 126 11.74 13.26 10.44
C TYR A 126 11.06 14.23 11.45
N PHE A 127 10.66 13.74 12.61
CA PHE A 127 9.99 14.57 13.61
C PHE A 127 10.91 15.67 14.19
N LEU A 128 12.19 15.39 14.35
CA LEU A 128 13.16 16.39 14.83
C LEU A 128 13.42 17.52 13.81
N THR A 129 13.35 17.23 12.52
CA THR A 129 13.72 18.21 11.47
C THR A 129 12.53 18.85 10.76
N ARG A 130 11.36 18.21 10.78
CA ARG A 130 10.18 18.63 10.00
C ARG A 130 8.90 18.72 10.82
N TRP A 131 9.03 18.96 12.12
CA TRP A 131 7.85 19.15 12.96
C TRP A 131 6.99 20.32 12.48
N ARG A 132 5.69 20.11 12.44
CA ARG A 132 4.71 21.13 12.06
C ARG A 132 3.75 21.39 13.20
N ASN A 133 3.74 22.60 13.70
CA ASN A 133 2.82 23.07 14.74
C ASN A 133 1.42 23.39 14.16
N GLY A 134 0.46 23.52 15.07
CA GLY A 134 -0.90 23.92 14.76
C GLY A 134 -1.87 22.76 14.46
N PRO A 135 -3.17 23.07 14.36
CA PRO A 135 -4.23 22.06 14.34
C PRO A 135 -4.16 21.12 13.14
N MET A 136 -3.61 21.53 12.02
CA MET A 136 -3.43 20.71 10.81
C MET A 136 -2.02 20.12 10.68
N GLY A 137 -1.11 20.41 11.63
CA GLY A 137 0.27 19.91 11.59
C GLY A 137 0.34 18.40 11.58
N GLY A 138 -0.34 17.73 12.51
CA GLY A 138 -0.42 16.29 12.60
C GLY A 138 -0.99 15.64 11.32
N PHE A 139 -2.12 16.14 10.83
CA PHE A 139 -2.74 15.65 9.59
C PHE A 139 -1.80 15.72 8.39
N ARG A 140 -1.14 16.86 8.18
CA ARG A 140 -0.20 17.06 7.06
C ARG A 140 1.01 16.14 7.16
N MET A 141 1.53 15.93 8.39
CA MET A 141 2.65 15.00 8.61
C MET A 141 2.23 13.55 8.37
N GLY A 142 1.02 13.16 8.80
CA GLY A 142 0.45 11.84 8.53
C GLY A 142 0.22 11.58 7.05
N LEU A 143 -0.37 12.55 6.34
CA LEU A 143 -0.58 12.48 4.89
C LEU A 143 0.75 12.34 4.14
N HIS A 144 1.74 13.14 4.50
CA HIS A 144 3.07 13.09 3.91
C HIS A 144 3.74 11.72 4.14
N HIS A 145 3.69 11.20 5.38
CA HIS A 145 4.19 9.86 5.67
C HIS A 145 3.44 8.77 4.88
N GLY A 146 2.12 8.85 4.78
CA GLY A 146 1.30 7.93 3.99
C GLY A 146 1.70 7.88 2.52
N LEU A 147 1.96 9.03 1.90
CA LEU A 147 2.43 9.10 0.51
C LEU A 147 3.80 8.43 0.33
N PHE A 148 4.75 8.63 1.26
CA PHE A 148 6.03 7.93 1.21
C PHE A 148 5.90 6.42 1.46
N CYS A 149 5.01 6.02 2.36
CA CYS A 149 4.70 4.62 2.63
C CYS A 149 4.10 3.94 1.39
N ILE A 150 3.15 4.58 0.71
CA ILE A 150 2.64 4.11 -0.59
C ILE A 150 3.79 4.04 -1.59
N GLY A 151 4.61 5.09 -1.71
CA GLY A 151 5.76 5.13 -2.60
C GLY A 151 6.74 3.97 -2.38
N CYS A 152 6.96 3.49 -1.16
CA CYS A 152 7.87 2.38 -0.93
C CYS A 152 7.25 1.00 -1.23
N CYS A 153 5.93 0.82 -1.14
CA CYS A 153 5.29 -0.50 -1.19
C CYS A 153 4.19 -0.68 -2.25
N TRP A 154 3.78 0.35 -3.00
CA TRP A 154 2.68 0.25 -3.98
C TRP A 154 2.84 -0.91 -4.97
N ALA A 155 4.06 -1.11 -5.47
CA ALA A 155 4.34 -2.16 -6.44
C ALA A 155 4.27 -3.57 -5.82
N LEU A 156 4.67 -3.72 -4.54
CA LEU A 156 4.45 -4.95 -3.78
C LEU A 156 2.96 -5.25 -3.65
N MET A 157 2.16 -4.24 -3.28
CA MET A 157 0.71 -4.38 -3.13
C MET A 157 0.03 -4.69 -4.47
N ALA A 158 0.53 -4.16 -5.59
CA ALA A 158 0.03 -4.46 -6.92
C ALA A 158 0.15 -5.95 -7.29
N THR A 159 1.11 -6.71 -6.71
CA THR A 159 1.22 -8.15 -6.97
C THR A 159 0.02 -8.95 -6.46
N ALA A 160 -0.81 -8.38 -5.58
CA ALA A 160 -2.07 -9.00 -5.17
C ALA A 160 -3.01 -9.23 -6.37
N PHE A 161 -2.98 -8.39 -7.40
CA PHE A 161 -3.74 -8.61 -8.63
C PHE A 161 -3.30 -9.86 -9.40
N ALA A 162 -2.03 -10.21 -9.34
CA ALA A 162 -1.48 -11.36 -10.06
C ALA A 162 -1.71 -12.69 -9.34
N VAL A 163 -1.59 -12.71 -8.00
CA VAL A 163 -1.70 -13.93 -7.19
C VAL A 163 -3.13 -14.18 -6.73
N GLY A 164 -3.89 -13.11 -6.53
CA GLY A 164 -5.27 -13.15 -6.06
C GLY A 164 -5.51 -12.13 -4.96
N VAL A 165 -6.47 -11.24 -5.22
CA VAL A 165 -6.81 -10.12 -4.32
C VAL A 165 -7.30 -10.62 -2.96
N MET A 166 -7.95 -11.80 -2.90
CA MET A 166 -8.49 -12.40 -1.67
C MET A 166 -7.58 -13.47 -1.05
N ASN A 167 -6.34 -13.60 -1.52
CA ASN A 167 -5.42 -14.59 -0.97
C ASN A 167 -4.79 -14.06 0.33
N VAL A 168 -5.35 -14.47 1.47
CA VAL A 168 -4.92 -14.02 2.81
C VAL A 168 -3.46 -14.38 3.10
N TRP A 169 -2.98 -15.54 2.65
CA TRP A 169 -1.58 -15.95 2.85
C TRP A 169 -0.61 -15.05 2.07
N TRP A 170 -0.97 -14.71 0.84
CA TRP A 170 -0.18 -13.78 0.04
C TRP A 170 -0.17 -12.38 0.65
N MET A 171 -1.32 -11.90 1.11
CA MET A 171 -1.43 -10.62 1.80
C MET A 171 -0.58 -10.57 3.08
N ALA A 172 -0.61 -11.64 3.89
CA ALA A 172 0.24 -11.75 5.09
C ALA A 172 1.73 -11.76 4.71
N ALA A 173 2.11 -12.47 3.66
CA ALA A 173 3.49 -12.48 3.14
C ALA A 173 3.93 -11.09 2.67
N LEU A 174 3.09 -10.37 1.91
CA LEU A 174 3.38 -9.00 1.46
C LEU A 174 3.52 -8.03 2.63
N ALA A 175 2.65 -8.13 3.64
CA ALA A 175 2.74 -7.31 4.85
C ALA A 175 4.04 -7.58 5.62
N ALA A 176 4.41 -8.87 5.78
CA ALA A 176 5.66 -9.27 6.41
C ALA A 176 6.90 -8.78 5.63
N ILE A 177 6.86 -8.88 4.30
CA ILE A 177 7.93 -8.37 3.42
C ILE A 177 8.07 -6.85 3.55
N ALA A 178 6.97 -6.11 3.46
CA ALA A 178 6.96 -4.66 3.58
C ALA A 178 7.51 -4.21 4.95
N LEU A 179 7.09 -4.87 6.02
CA LEU A 179 7.60 -4.62 7.36
C LEU A 179 9.08 -4.94 7.46
N ALA A 180 9.52 -6.10 6.96
CA ALA A 180 10.93 -6.51 6.98
C ALA A 180 11.81 -5.53 6.19
N GLU A 181 11.37 -5.04 5.03
CA GLU A 181 12.09 -4.01 4.28
C GLU A 181 12.28 -2.73 5.09
N GLN A 182 11.31 -2.37 5.95
CA GLN A 182 11.35 -1.15 6.75
C GLN A 182 12.22 -1.27 8.01
N ILE A 183 12.16 -2.40 8.72
CA ILE A 183 12.82 -2.55 10.03
C ILE A 183 14.15 -3.31 9.99
N ALA A 184 14.38 -4.14 8.97
CA ALA A 184 15.59 -4.96 8.92
C ALA A 184 16.86 -4.11 8.65
N PRO A 185 17.96 -4.36 9.35
CA PRO A 185 19.23 -3.65 9.15
C PRO A 185 19.78 -3.84 7.73
N HIS A 186 19.46 -4.96 7.10
CA HIS A 186 19.87 -5.31 5.73
C HIS A 186 18.71 -5.20 4.71
N GLY A 187 17.71 -4.38 4.96
CA GLY A 187 16.53 -4.25 4.11
C GLY A 187 16.83 -3.87 2.64
N ASP A 188 17.98 -3.22 2.37
CA ASP A 188 18.42 -2.97 0.99
C ASP A 188 18.89 -4.24 0.26
N ARG A 189 19.43 -5.21 0.98
CA ARG A 189 19.74 -6.55 0.41
C ARG A 189 18.45 -7.31 0.17
N LEU A 190 17.54 -7.32 1.14
CA LEU A 190 16.22 -7.96 1.03
C LEU A 190 15.47 -7.42 -0.19
N ARG A 191 15.39 -6.10 -0.34
CA ARG A 191 14.78 -5.44 -1.49
C ARG A 191 15.34 -5.93 -2.83
N ARG A 192 16.67 -6.04 -2.97
CA ARG A 192 17.31 -6.51 -4.20
C ARG A 192 17.03 -7.99 -4.47
N ILE A 193 17.04 -8.83 -3.44
CA ILE A 193 16.70 -10.26 -3.56
C ILE A 193 15.25 -10.41 -4.03
N LEU A 194 14.31 -9.70 -3.40
CA LEU A 194 12.91 -9.71 -3.78
C LEU A 194 12.69 -9.21 -5.22
N GLY A 195 13.45 -8.18 -5.63
CA GLY A 195 13.45 -7.72 -7.02
C GLY A 195 13.83 -8.83 -7.99
N GLY A 196 14.90 -9.57 -7.70
CA GLY A 196 15.31 -10.72 -8.50
C GLY A 196 14.26 -11.83 -8.53
N VAL A 197 13.69 -12.18 -7.37
CA VAL A 197 12.62 -13.19 -7.26
C VAL A 197 11.39 -12.81 -8.09
N PHE A 198 10.97 -11.54 -8.03
CA PHE A 198 9.80 -11.08 -8.80
C PHE A 198 10.07 -11.05 -10.31
N LEU A 199 11.29 -10.69 -10.74
CA LEU A 199 11.66 -10.76 -12.16
C LEU A 199 11.64 -12.20 -12.66
N VAL A 200 12.23 -13.14 -11.91
CA VAL A 200 12.19 -14.56 -12.27
C VAL A 200 10.77 -15.08 -12.30
N ALA A 201 9.95 -14.78 -11.29
CA ALA A 201 8.54 -15.18 -11.26
C ALA A 201 7.76 -14.62 -12.46
N GLY A 202 7.97 -13.35 -12.80
CA GLY A 202 7.34 -12.73 -13.97
C GLY A 202 7.74 -13.39 -15.28
N LEU A 203 9.02 -13.73 -15.46
CA LEU A 203 9.51 -14.43 -16.64
C LEU A 203 8.92 -15.86 -16.75
N LEU A 204 8.87 -16.59 -15.63
CA LEU A 204 8.30 -17.95 -15.61
C LEU A 204 6.80 -17.96 -15.92
N LEU A 205 6.06 -16.90 -15.57
CA LEU A 205 4.64 -16.77 -15.90
C LEU A 205 4.38 -16.38 -17.36
N MET A 206 5.42 -16.01 -18.11
CA MET A 206 5.33 -15.70 -19.55
C MET A 206 5.52 -16.93 -20.45
N ILE A 207 6.14 -17.98 -19.90
CA ILE A 207 6.42 -19.25 -20.61
C ILE A 207 5.26 -20.22 -20.41
#